data_d03df9ce932e2711c31c3685832277af
#
_entry.id   d03df9ce932e2711c31c3685832277af
#
_cell.length_a   1.000
_cell.length_b   1.000
_cell.length_c   1.000
_cell.angle_alpha   90.00
_cell.angle_beta   90.00
_cell.angle_gamma   90.00
#
_symmetry.space_group_name_H-M   'P 1'
#
loop_
_entity.id
_entity.type
_entity.pdbx_description
1 polymer ?
#
loop_
_entity_poly.entity_id
_entity_poly.type
_entity_poly.pdbx_seq_one_letter_code
_entity_poly.pdbx_strand_id
1 'polypeptide(L)'
;MISRIILVVYLLLLIRLIILKYPIPVLRGIMDEWELSNAKAGVATANLTLFKTIRMYIRYYDRLNGFDNLFGNVIVFMPLGILIPVSFPGIDHWWMILLHSFWLSLCIELFQLVSHFGVFDVDDILLNTLGGLLGFFTFFMIRFVYRKVHGEKV
;
A
#
# COMPACT_ATOMS: atom_id res chain seq x y z
N MET A 1 -6.11 21.85 -8.41
CA MET A 1 -7.44 21.35 -8.01
C MET A 1 -7.69 19.94 -8.53
N ILE A 2 -7.54 19.67 -9.82
CA ILE A 2 -7.77 18.34 -10.43
C ILE A 2 -6.90 17.24 -9.80
N SER A 3 -5.60 17.47 -9.60
CA SER A 3 -4.69 16.49 -9.00
C SER A 3 -5.12 16.03 -7.61
N ARG A 4 -5.63 16.94 -6.79
CA ARG A 4 -6.15 16.60 -5.45
C ARG A 4 -7.41 15.74 -5.53
N ILE A 5 -8.26 15.97 -6.51
CA ILE A 5 -9.44 15.14 -6.76
C ILE A 5 -9.00 13.74 -7.16
N ILE A 6 -8.02 13.64 -8.08
CA ILE A 6 -7.46 12.34 -8.50
C ILE A 6 -6.84 11.60 -7.30
N LEU A 7 -6.10 12.30 -6.43
CA LEU A 7 -5.55 11.71 -5.22
C LEU A 7 -6.65 11.17 -4.28
N VAL A 8 -7.72 11.92 -4.07
CA VAL A 8 -8.86 11.47 -3.24
C VAL A 8 -9.52 10.24 -3.85
N VAL A 9 -9.80 10.26 -5.16
CA VAL A 9 -10.38 9.10 -5.86
C VAL A 9 -9.45 7.89 -5.75
N TYR A 10 -8.15 8.07 -5.94
CA TYR A 10 -7.16 7.01 -5.76
C TYR A 10 -7.19 6.43 -4.34
N LEU A 11 -7.21 7.29 -3.30
CA LEU A 11 -7.27 6.82 -1.91
C LEU A 11 -8.56 6.04 -1.62
N LEU A 12 -9.69 6.48 -2.16
CA LEU A 12 -10.96 5.75 -2.04
C LEU A 12 -10.89 4.38 -2.75
N LEU A 13 -10.27 4.31 -3.93
CA LEU A 13 -10.05 3.05 -4.65
C LEU A 13 -9.08 2.14 -3.89
N LEU A 14 -8.02 2.69 -3.32
CA LEU A 14 -7.07 1.95 -2.49
C LEU A 14 -7.76 1.32 -1.27
N ILE A 15 -8.53 2.11 -0.54
CA ILE A 15 -9.34 1.64 0.60
C ILE A 15 -10.30 0.54 0.15
N ARG A 16 -11.01 0.75 -0.97
CA ARG A 16 -11.91 -0.25 -1.53
C ARG A 16 -11.19 -1.54 -1.87
N LEU A 17 -10.02 -1.48 -2.51
CA LEU A 17 -9.23 -2.64 -2.92
C LEU A 17 -8.77 -3.45 -1.71
N ILE A 18 -8.38 -2.77 -0.63
CA ILE A 18 -7.88 -3.39 0.59
C ILE A 18 -9.02 -3.99 1.43
N ILE A 19 -10.10 -3.21 1.65
CA ILE A 19 -11.22 -3.64 2.51
C ILE A 19 -12.10 -4.66 1.78
N LEU A 20 -12.37 -4.46 0.48
CA LEU A 20 -13.24 -5.33 -0.31
C LEU A 20 -12.46 -6.42 -1.07
N LYS A 21 -11.25 -6.75 -0.64
CA LYS A 21 -10.49 -7.90 -1.15
C LYS A 21 -11.29 -9.21 -0.97
N TYR A 22 -12.17 -9.26 0.01
CA TYR A 22 -13.02 -10.41 0.28
C TYR A 22 -14.47 -10.19 -0.20
N PRO A 23 -15.13 -11.21 -0.75
CA PRO A 23 -16.57 -11.16 -1.06
C PRO A 23 -17.41 -10.82 0.18
N ILE A 24 -18.51 -10.07 -0.02
CA ILE A 24 -19.42 -9.65 1.07
C ILE A 24 -19.87 -10.81 1.99
N PRO A 25 -20.18 -12.02 1.47
CA PRO A 25 -20.53 -13.16 2.35
C PRO A 25 -19.39 -13.57 3.29
N VAL A 26 -18.12 -13.50 2.81
CA VAL A 26 -16.94 -13.79 3.63
C VAL A 26 -16.75 -12.72 4.71
N LEU A 27 -16.96 -11.45 4.37
CA LEU A 27 -16.91 -10.35 5.35
C LEU A 27 -17.98 -10.52 6.45
N ARG A 28 -19.19 -10.92 6.09
CA ARG A 28 -20.26 -11.23 7.06
C ARG A 28 -19.87 -12.39 7.97
N GLY A 29 -19.35 -13.49 7.42
CA GLY A 29 -18.87 -14.62 8.21
C GLY A 29 -17.79 -14.24 9.21
N ILE A 30 -16.83 -13.40 8.79
CA ILE A 30 -15.77 -12.86 9.68
C ILE A 30 -16.38 -11.99 10.79
N MET A 31 -17.39 -11.17 10.49
CA MET A 31 -18.08 -10.33 11.48
C MET A 31 -18.90 -11.18 12.47
N ASP A 32 -19.57 -12.21 12.00
CA ASP A 32 -20.33 -13.14 12.83
C ASP A 32 -19.41 -13.94 13.77
N GLU A 33 -18.25 -14.40 13.27
CA GLU A 33 -17.22 -15.07 14.09
C GLU A 33 -16.58 -14.13 15.10
N TRP A 34 -16.46 -12.83 14.78
CA TRP A 34 -15.90 -11.83 15.68
C TRP A 34 -16.79 -11.60 16.93
N GLU A 35 -18.12 -11.65 16.79
CA GLU A 35 -19.04 -11.62 17.93
C GLU A 35 -18.89 -12.87 18.84
N LEU A 36 -18.49 -14.01 18.27
CA LEU A 36 -18.39 -15.29 18.98
C LEU A 36 -16.99 -15.57 19.57
N SER A 37 -15.91 -15.00 19.01
CA SER A 37 -14.53 -15.28 19.43
C SER A 37 -13.84 -14.05 20.01
N ASN A 38 -14.13 -13.75 21.27
CA ASN A 38 -13.41 -12.72 22.01
C ASN A 38 -11.89 -12.85 21.93
N ALA A 39 -11.22 -11.83 21.37
CA ALA A 39 -9.86 -11.34 21.71
C ALA A 39 -8.63 -12.26 21.59
N LYS A 40 -8.74 -13.55 21.36
CA LYS A 40 -7.58 -14.45 21.25
C LYS A 40 -7.04 -14.61 19.82
N ALA A 41 -7.84 -14.28 18.81
CA ALA A 41 -7.46 -14.48 17.41
C ALA A 41 -6.55 -13.35 16.86
N GLY A 42 -6.65 -12.11 17.33
CA GLY A 42 -5.93 -10.95 16.77
C GLY A 42 -4.40 -11.08 16.81
N VAL A 43 -3.84 -11.66 17.86
CA VAL A 43 -2.39 -11.85 17.98
C VAL A 43 -1.89 -13.02 17.13
N ALA A 44 -2.74 -14.02 16.88
CA ALA A 44 -2.40 -15.19 16.06
C ALA A 44 -2.32 -14.87 14.55
N THR A 45 -2.86 -13.75 14.11
CA THR A 45 -2.90 -13.35 12.70
C THR A 45 -1.86 -12.28 12.33
N ALA A 46 -0.95 -11.92 13.22
CA ALA A 46 0.08 -10.93 12.96
C ALA A 46 1.40 -11.59 12.53
N ASN A 47 1.94 -11.20 11.39
CA ASN A 47 3.32 -11.51 10.97
C ASN A 47 4.23 -10.34 11.33
N LEU A 48 4.97 -10.47 12.41
CA LEU A 48 5.95 -9.46 12.88
C LEU A 48 7.39 -9.78 12.43
N THR A 49 7.59 -10.87 11.69
CA THR A 49 8.92 -11.30 11.27
C THR A 49 9.22 -10.74 9.88
N LEU A 50 10.17 -9.81 9.81
CA LEU A 50 10.60 -9.18 8.56
C LEU A 50 11.14 -10.23 7.55
N PHE A 51 10.78 -10.07 6.29
CA PHE A 51 11.11 -10.95 5.15
C PHE A 51 10.52 -12.37 5.22
N LYS A 52 9.63 -12.68 6.17
CA LYS A 52 9.00 -13.99 6.25
C LYS A 52 8.06 -14.23 5.08
N THR A 53 7.15 -13.30 4.84
CA THR A 53 6.16 -13.35 3.76
C THR A 53 6.83 -13.23 2.39
N ILE A 54 7.80 -12.32 2.25
CA ILE A 54 8.58 -12.18 1.01
C ILE A 54 9.29 -13.48 0.65
N ARG A 55 9.99 -14.11 1.61
CA ARG A 55 10.68 -15.40 1.37
C ARG A 55 9.70 -16.52 1.03
N MET A 56 8.53 -16.53 1.66
CA MET A 56 7.48 -17.51 1.37
C MET A 56 6.99 -17.37 -0.07
N TYR A 57 6.68 -16.14 -0.52
CA TYR A 57 6.24 -15.89 -1.89
C TYR A 57 7.32 -16.18 -2.93
N ILE A 58 8.59 -15.92 -2.65
CA ILE A 58 9.70 -16.28 -3.54
C ILE A 58 9.84 -17.81 -3.62
N ARG A 59 9.77 -18.51 -2.47
CA ARG A 59 9.94 -19.99 -2.43
C ARG A 59 8.80 -20.75 -3.09
N TYR A 60 7.58 -20.26 -2.97
CA TYR A 60 6.35 -20.90 -3.48
C TYR A 60 5.69 -20.08 -4.58
N TYR A 61 6.52 -19.43 -5.40
CA TYR A 61 6.11 -18.48 -6.43
C TYR A 61 4.95 -18.97 -7.31
N ASP A 62 5.07 -20.20 -7.84
CA ASP A 62 4.06 -20.78 -8.73
C ASP A 62 2.77 -21.24 -8.03
N ARG A 63 2.81 -21.44 -6.71
CA ARG A 63 1.68 -21.99 -5.93
C ARG A 63 0.84 -20.94 -5.22
N LEU A 64 1.44 -19.81 -4.86
CA LEU A 64 0.82 -18.80 -4.00
C LEU A 64 0.53 -17.47 -4.71
N ASN A 65 0.55 -17.45 -6.05
CA ASN A 65 0.47 -16.18 -6.80
C ASN A 65 1.46 -15.14 -6.24
N GLY A 66 2.69 -15.60 -5.97
CA GLY A 66 3.72 -14.80 -5.29
C GLY A 66 4.03 -13.50 -6.02
N PHE A 67 3.96 -13.51 -7.37
CA PHE A 67 4.11 -12.32 -8.18
C PHE A 67 3.03 -11.28 -7.84
N ASP A 68 1.76 -11.68 -7.86
CA ASP A 68 0.63 -10.76 -7.67
C ASP A 68 0.65 -10.13 -6.28
N ASN A 69 1.07 -10.86 -5.26
CA ASN A 69 1.17 -10.35 -3.90
C ASN A 69 2.39 -9.44 -3.69
N LEU A 70 3.59 -9.83 -4.15
CA LEU A 70 4.80 -9.02 -4.00
C LEU A 70 4.74 -7.74 -4.83
N PHE A 71 4.42 -7.88 -6.11
CA PHE A 71 4.35 -6.72 -7.01
C PHE A 71 3.06 -5.93 -6.85
N GLY A 72 1.96 -6.59 -6.45
CA GLY A 72 0.68 -5.95 -6.19
C GLY A 72 0.80 -4.86 -5.14
N ASN A 73 1.41 -5.15 -3.98
CA ASN A 73 1.62 -4.18 -2.91
C ASN A 73 2.48 -3.00 -3.40
N VAL A 74 3.57 -3.28 -4.11
CA VAL A 74 4.44 -2.22 -4.67
C VAL A 74 3.68 -1.36 -5.69
N ILE A 75 3.05 -1.99 -6.70
CA ILE A 75 2.38 -1.29 -7.81
C ILE A 75 1.21 -0.46 -7.32
N VAL A 76 0.44 -0.98 -6.37
CA VAL A 76 -0.72 -0.30 -5.82
C VAL A 76 -0.34 0.99 -5.08
N PHE A 77 0.86 1.08 -4.48
CA PHE A 77 1.35 2.28 -3.80
C PHE A 77 2.15 3.24 -4.69
N MET A 78 2.57 2.83 -5.89
CA MET A 78 3.28 3.73 -6.82
C MET A 78 2.49 5.01 -7.16
N PRO A 79 1.16 4.97 -7.42
CA PRO A 79 0.40 6.18 -7.69
C PRO A 79 0.43 7.19 -6.54
N LEU A 80 0.51 6.73 -5.27
CA LEU A 80 0.66 7.61 -4.11
C LEU A 80 1.92 8.48 -4.22
N GLY A 81 3.05 7.85 -4.54
CA GLY A 81 4.34 8.53 -4.71
C GLY A 81 4.36 9.54 -5.85
N ILE A 82 3.54 9.34 -6.88
CA ILE A 82 3.37 10.29 -7.99
C ILE A 82 2.39 11.41 -7.61
N LEU A 83 1.23 11.07 -7.05
CA LEU A 83 0.12 11.99 -6.84
C LEU A 83 0.36 12.98 -5.69
N ILE A 84 1.10 12.59 -4.66
CA ILE A 84 1.41 13.50 -3.53
C ILE A 84 2.18 14.73 -4.01
N PRO A 85 3.37 14.64 -4.66
CA PRO A 85 4.11 15.82 -5.09
C PRO A 85 3.39 16.62 -6.19
N VAL A 86 2.58 15.98 -7.03
CA VAL A 86 1.73 16.67 -8.01
C VAL A 86 0.61 17.46 -7.34
N SER A 87 0.06 16.95 -6.24
CA SER A 87 -1.06 17.59 -5.52
C SER A 87 -0.62 18.63 -4.50
N PHE A 88 0.58 18.45 -3.94
CA PHE A 88 1.17 19.29 -2.91
C PHE A 88 2.62 19.59 -3.26
N PRO A 89 2.90 20.67 -4.03
CA PRO A 89 4.24 21.00 -4.50
C PRO A 89 5.28 21.22 -3.38
N GLY A 90 4.85 21.45 -2.14
CA GLY A 90 5.74 21.53 -0.98
C GLY A 90 6.17 20.16 -0.42
N ILE A 91 5.61 19.06 -0.92
CA ILE A 91 5.98 17.68 -0.55
C ILE A 91 6.77 17.08 -1.72
N ASP A 92 8.02 17.51 -1.88
CA ASP A 92 8.87 17.19 -3.03
C ASP A 92 10.16 16.43 -2.64
N HIS A 93 10.30 16.02 -1.38
CA HIS A 93 11.44 15.28 -0.87
C HIS A 93 11.10 13.79 -0.71
N TRP A 94 12.02 12.91 -1.09
CA TRP A 94 11.83 11.45 -1.02
C TRP A 94 11.46 10.95 0.39
N TRP A 95 12.04 11.53 1.45
CA TRP A 95 11.75 11.14 2.84
C TRP A 95 10.32 11.50 3.28
N MET A 96 9.74 12.58 2.73
CA MET A 96 8.33 12.93 2.97
C MET A 96 7.41 11.86 2.38
N ILE A 97 7.70 11.42 1.15
CA ILE A 97 6.94 10.36 0.50
C ILE A 97 7.09 9.03 1.25
N LEU A 98 8.31 8.72 1.71
CA LEU A 98 8.56 7.55 2.54
C LEU A 98 7.66 7.58 3.79
N LEU A 99 7.62 8.70 4.52
CA LEU A 99 6.80 8.83 5.71
C LEU A 99 5.30 8.72 5.41
N HIS A 100 4.80 9.37 4.36
CA HIS A 100 3.38 9.29 4.00
C HIS A 100 2.99 7.86 3.60
N SER A 101 3.82 7.18 2.79
CA SER A 101 3.58 5.79 2.38
C SER A 101 3.64 4.84 3.57
N PHE A 102 4.63 5.00 4.44
CA PHE A 102 4.78 4.20 5.65
C PHE A 102 3.57 4.36 6.58
N TRP A 103 3.18 5.60 6.91
CA TRP A 103 2.06 5.83 7.81
C TRP A 103 0.74 5.34 7.22
N LEU A 104 0.50 5.57 5.94
CA LEU A 104 -0.70 5.06 5.28
C LEU A 104 -0.73 3.52 5.32
N SER A 105 0.38 2.87 4.98
CA SER A 105 0.47 1.41 5.02
C SER A 105 0.29 0.87 6.44
N LEU A 106 0.93 1.49 7.43
CA LEU A 106 0.77 1.11 8.83
C LEU A 106 -0.69 1.24 9.28
N CYS A 107 -1.38 2.33 8.91
CA CYS A 107 -2.81 2.49 9.22
C CYS A 107 -3.67 1.38 8.59
N ILE A 108 -3.34 0.98 7.36
CA ILE A 108 -4.01 -0.13 6.67
C ILE A 108 -3.81 -1.45 7.44
N GLU A 109 -2.57 -1.78 7.78
CA GLU A 109 -2.24 -3.00 8.50
C GLU A 109 -2.87 -3.04 9.89
N LEU A 110 -2.87 -1.92 10.62
CA LEU A 110 -3.57 -1.80 11.90
C LEU A 110 -5.08 -1.96 11.74
N PHE A 111 -5.66 -1.39 10.69
CA PHE A 111 -7.07 -1.59 10.39
C PHE A 111 -7.37 -3.07 10.12
N GLN A 112 -6.55 -3.75 9.31
CA GLN A 112 -6.70 -5.17 9.02
C GLN A 112 -6.61 -6.03 10.31
N LEU A 113 -5.68 -5.70 11.20
CA LEU A 113 -5.52 -6.36 12.49
C LEU A 113 -6.77 -6.22 13.36
N VAL A 114 -7.29 -5.00 13.48
CA VAL A 114 -8.44 -4.69 14.35
C VAL A 114 -9.76 -5.22 13.78
N SER A 115 -9.93 -5.10 12.45
CA SER A 115 -11.16 -5.52 11.77
C SER A 115 -11.21 -7.01 11.44
N HIS A 116 -10.09 -7.74 11.61
CA HIS A 116 -9.93 -9.13 11.15
C HIS A 116 -10.16 -9.35 9.65
N PHE A 117 -10.15 -8.27 8.83
CA PHE A 117 -10.28 -8.34 7.37
C PHE A 117 -8.97 -8.68 6.67
N GLY A 118 -7.94 -9.03 7.41
CA GLY A 118 -6.63 -9.42 6.89
C GLY A 118 -5.70 -9.86 8.00
N VAL A 119 -4.45 -10.05 7.63
CA VAL A 119 -3.36 -10.41 8.54
C VAL A 119 -2.40 -9.23 8.57
N PHE A 120 -2.12 -8.69 9.75
CA PHE A 120 -1.08 -7.68 9.91
C PHE A 120 0.26 -8.22 9.44
N ASP A 121 0.89 -7.58 8.47
CA ASP A 121 2.16 -8.03 7.90
C ASP A 121 3.17 -6.88 7.76
N VAL A 122 4.30 -6.99 8.47
CA VAL A 122 5.38 -5.99 8.36
C VAL A 122 6.03 -5.96 6.99
N ASP A 123 5.99 -7.08 6.24
CA ASP A 123 6.53 -7.13 4.88
C ASP A 123 5.65 -6.33 3.91
N ASP A 124 4.34 -6.27 4.13
CA ASP A 124 3.43 -5.46 3.33
C ASP A 124 3.68 -3.96 3.58
N ILE A 125 3.96 -3.56 4.83
CA ILE A 125 4.38 -2.18 5.13
C ILE A 125 5.64 -1.81 4.36
N LEU A 126 6.62 -2.72 4.31
CA LEU A 126 7.86 -2.51 3.58
C LEU A 126 7.60 -2.36 2.07
N LEU A 127 6.86 -3.30 1.47
CA LEU A 127 6.56 -3.32 0.03
C LEU A 127 5.75 -2.09 -0.40
N ASN A 128 4.74 -1.71 0.36
CA ASN A 128 3.92 -0.53 0.13
C ASN A 128 4.76 0.76 0.20
N THR A 129 5.64 0.87 1.20
CA THR A 129 6.55 2.01 1.34
C THR A 129 7.54 2.10 0.17
N LEU A 130 8.10 0.97 -0.26
CA LEU A 130 8.95 0.90 -1.46
C LEU A 130 8.17 1.30 -2.71
N GLY A 131 6.91 0.88 -2.84
CA GLY A 131 6.02 1.28 -3.93
C GLY A 131 5.87 2.80 -4.01
N GLY A 132 5.59 3.46 -2.89
CA GLY A 132 5.53 4.91 -2.81
C GLY A 132 6.82 5.60 -3.24
N LEU A 133 7.98 5.11 -2.79
CA LEU A 133 9.29 5.62 -3.22
C LEU A 133 9.54 5.44 -4.71
N LEU A 134 9.24 4.28 -5.26
CA LEU A 134 9.37 4.02 -6.71
C LEU A 134 8.47 4.96 -7.52
N GLY A 135 7.25 5.20 -7.04
CA GLY A 135 6.35 6.20 -7.63
C GLY A 135 6.94 7.60 -7.64
N PHE A 136 7.55 8.03 -6.53
CA PHE A 136 8.23 9.31 -6.42
C PHE A 136 9.40 9.44 -7.41
N PHE A 137 10.27 8.43 -7.48
CA PHE A 137 11.37 8.46 -8.43
C PHE A 137 10.87 8.46 -9.88
N THR A 138 9.81 7.75 -10.19
CA THR A 138 9.15 7.78 -11.51
C THR A 138 8.66 9.20 -11.82
N PHE A 139 7.98 9.87 -10.89
CA PHE A 139 7.55 11.26 -11.04
C PHE A 139 8.74 12.19 -11.28
N PHE A 140 9.81 12.04 -10.49
CA PHE A 140 11.00 12.88 -10.62
C PHE A 140 11.69 12.70 -11.98
N MET A 141 11.81 11.46 -12.46
CA MET A 141 12.36 11.13 -13.76
C MET A 141 11.52 11.73 -14.90
N ILE A 142 10.20 11.61 -14.85
CA ILE A 142 9.28 12.20 -15.84
C ILE A 142 9.45 13.73 -15.85
N ARG A 143 9.47 14.36 -14.69
CA ARG A 143 9.66 15.81 -14.54
C ARG A 143 11.01 16.28 -15.07
N PHE A 144 12.08 15.54 -14.82
CA PHE A 144 13.42 15.82 -15.31
C PHE A 144 13.49 15.75 -16.85
N VAL A 145 12.96 14.68 -17.44
CA VAL A 145 12.91 14.51 -18.91
C VAL A 145 12.08 15.61 -19.55
N TYR A 146 10.90 15.91 -18.99
CA TYR A 146 10.03 16.97 -19.49
C TYR A 146 10.75 18.33 -19.54
N ARG A 147 11.41 18.74 -18.45
CA ARG A 147 12.16 20.00 -18.38
C ARG A 147 13.31 20.05 -19.39
N LYS A 148 14.05 18.96 -19.53
CA LYS A 148 15.15 18.85 -20.49
C LYS A 148 14.67 19.01 -21.92
N VAL A 149 13.52 18.43 -22.28
CA VAL A 149 12.95 18.51 -23.62
C VAL A 149 12.42 19.90 -23.93
N HIS A 150 11.86 20.62 -22.95
CA HIS A 150 11.27 21.96 -23.14
C HIS A 150 12.24 23.12 -22.82
N GLY A 151 13.53 22.83 -22.59
CA GLY A 151 14.55 23.87 -22.37
C GLY A 151 14.40 24.62 -21.03
N GLU A 152 13.60 24.11 -20.08
CA GLU A 152 13.48 24.69 -18.75
C GLU A 152 14.73 24.35 -17.93
N LYS A 153 15.33 25.38 -17.25
CA LYS A 153 16.46 25.12 -16.33
C LYS A 153 16.05 24.17 -15.21
N VAL A 154 16.89 23.16 -15.00
CA VAL A 154 16.73 22.15 -13.93
C VAL A 154 16.93 22.80 -12.57
#